data_723865b0f3a8c5f03aac7e37f2fe0545
#
_entry.id   723865b0f3a8c5f03aac7e37f2fe0545
#
_cell.length_a   1.000
_cell.length_b   1.000
_cell.length_c   1.000
_cell.angle_alpha   90.00
_cell.angle_beta   90.00
_cell.angle_gamma   90.00
#
_symmetry.space_group_name_H-M   'P 1'
#
loop_
_entity.id
_entity.type
_entity.pdbx_description
1 polymer ?
#
loop_
_entity_poly.entity_id
_entity_poly.type
_entity_poly.pdbx_seq_one_letter_code
_entity_poly.pdbx_strand_id
1 'polypeptide(L)'
;MNRLRLIKTAYTALAALMLAACASDELTDGTVQDLPEGMYPLQIAGVSITAESNAEPWGADPPQTRMVENTTDGKYSSAWENGDKIKVQIGDVTPGTYTYQSSGLTVADGDAYAYWASKDNNQTIRAWYTSSGNETVDLSDQTKGLAYVVTARTTANFNTEVSLTFSHALAKVRVELTGEIASFVDNVSIKGYTTCTLSQGTWNGANEGEIKMYKVADKVFEANVYPGYQIKEVKVNNGTWSKLTTAVFLEAAKIHKMGIGVTGKTITLSDQTGEVCTVESGKCLIIDGGGNELNKRIAIQDNAKVMLKNVKLAAPTTEVNTIEINGSATLLLSGTNEINGATQGCPLTVIRGTLTINGTDNDKLTLTGENSYNAGCLGLREGASLIINGGDIVADGSKTQHGSGIGAYWTGWNDPRYGSITINGGKINASGGGNSAGIGSGSQCGGGDIIITGGNITATGGGNLGGAGIGTGDYGNCGDITISGTNTVVTATVVKEGCDKIGLGYNGRYCGTVTIKAGVTVNNTKYTSDHVGRIE
;
A
#
# COMPACT_ATOMS: atom_id res chain seq x y z
N MET A 1 -51.13 -2.47 -0.31
CA MET A 1 -50.84 -1.58 0.84
C MET A 1 -50.89 -2.38 2.14
N ASN A 2 -49.96 -3.26 2.47
CA ASN A 2 -49.92 -3.98 3.76
C ASN A 2 -48.61 -4.73 4.02
N ARG A 3 -47.49 -4.27 3.48
CA ARG A 3 -46.17 -4.84 3.81
C ARG A 3 -45.16 -3.85 4.45
N LEU A 4 -45.51 -2.58 4.59
CA LEU A 4 -44.64 -1.55 5.18
C LEU A 4 -44.91 -1.23 6.66
N ARG A 5 -45.95 -1.85 7.26
CA ARG A 5 -46.27 -1.63 8.68
C ARG A 5 -45.66 -2.69 9.64
N LEU A 6 -45.22 -3.84 9.13
CA LEU A 6 -44.64 -4.90 9.97
C LEU A 6 -43.13 -4.73 10.29
N ILE A 7 -42.42 -3.90 9.53
CA ILE A 7 -40.96 -3.72 9.73
C ILE A 7 -40.65 -2.66 10.81
N LYS A 8 -41.58 -1.70 11.01
CA LYS A 8 -41.38 -0.68 12.06
C LYS A 8 -41.71 -1.15 13.48
N THR A 9 -42.45 -2.23 13.64
CA THR A 9 -42.79 -2.81 14.95
C THR A 9 -41.74 -3.82 15.46
N ALA A 10 -40.90 -4.36 14.58
CA ALA A 10 -39.83 -5.29 14.99
C ALA A 10 -38.61 -4.61 15.62
N TYR A 11 -38.33 -3.37 15.25
CA TYR A 11 -37.17 -2.62 15.79
C TYR A 11 -37.45 -1.98 17.15
N THR A 12 -38.69 -1.69 17.49
CA THR A 12 -39.08 -1.20 18.82
C THR A 12 -39.24 -2.31 19.85
N ALA A 13 -39.42 -3.55 19.43
CA ALA A 13 -39.53 -4.69 20.37
C ALA A 13 -38.15 -5.25 20.77
N LEU A 14 -37.12 -5.08 19.94
CA LEU A 14 -35.76 -5.55 20.27
C LEU A 14 -35.00 -4.60 21.20
N ALA A 15 -35.37 -3.31 21.20
CA ALA A 15 -34.83 -2.34 22.16
C ALA A 15 -35.45 -2.43 23.57
N ALA A 16 -36.62 -3.07 23.69
CA ALA A 16 -37.32 -3.22 24.97
C ALA A 16 -36.99 -4.54 25.70
N LEU A 17 -36.30 -5.50 25.06
CA LEU A 17 -35.95 -6.78 25.68
C LEU A 17 -34.57 -6.81 26.34
N MET A 18 -33.79 -5.73 26.25
CA MET A 18 -32.51 -5.59 26.94
C MET A 18 -32.60 -4.87 28.29
N LEU A 19 -33.79 -4.53 28.75
CA LEU A 19 -34.01 -3.79 29.99
C LEU A 19 -34.61 -4.61 31.15
N ALA A 20 -34.66 -5.95 31.02
CA ALA A 20 -35.27 -6.79 32.06
C ALA A 20 -34.38 -7.98 32.45
N ALA A 21 -33.12 -7.73 32.77
CA ALA A 21 -32.30 -8.73 33.44
C ALA A 21 -31.22 -8.05 34.27
N CYS A 22 -31.59 -7.45 35.39
CA CYS A 22 -30.71 -7.22 36.55
C CYS A 22 -31.57 -6.97 37.77
N ALA A 23 -32.08 -8.04 38.35
CA ALA A 23 -32.47 -8.11 39.71
C ALA A 23 -32.17 -9.53 40.21
N SER A 24 -30.93 -9.79 40.51
CA SER A 24 -30.54 -10.77 41.53
C SER A 24 -29.12 -10.43 41.98
N ASP A 25 -29.10 -9.99 43.20
CA ASP A 25 -27.96 -9.92 44.09
C ASP A 25 -27.23 -11.27 44.13
N GLU A 26 -26.02 -11.31 43.59
CA GLU A 26 -24.92 -12.19 44.00
C GLU A 26 -23.67 -11.77 43.27
N LEU A 27 -22.87 -10.92 43.92
CA LEU A 27 -21.47 -10.66 43.55
C LEU A 27 -20.69 -11.97 43.71
N THR A 28 -20.41 -12.65 42.60
CA THR A 28 -19.41 -13.70 42.58
C THR A 28 -18.02 -13.08 42.69
N ASP A 29 -17.39 -13.41 43.76
CA ASP A 29 -16.03 -13.26 44.21
C ASP A 29 -14.97 -13.18 43.13
N GLY A 30 -14.70 -11.96 42.65
CA GLY A 30 -13.47 -11.57 41.98
C GLY A 30 -12.88 -10.44 42.79
N THR A 31 -11.69 -10.60 43.33
CA THR A 31 -10.95 -9.73 44.26
C THR A 31 -11.32 -8.25 44.10
N VAL A 32 -12.28 -7.84 44.90
CA VAL A 32 -12.63 -6.42 45.06
C VAL A 32 -11.43 -5.79 45.78
N GLN A 33 -10.74 -4.89 45.08
CA GLN A 33 -9.74 -4.05 45.70
C GLN A 33 -10.46 -3.28 46.82
N ASP A 34 -10.06 -3.45 48.08
CA ASP A 34 -10.66 -2.76 49.22
C ASP A 34 -10.57 -1.25 48.99
N LEU A 35 -11.67 -0.62 48.59
CA LEU A 35 -11.75 0.82 48.52
C LEU A 35 -11.68 1.41 49.91
N PRO A 36 -10.96 2.53 50.13
CA PRO A 36 -10.92 3.20 51.42
C PRO A 36 -12.32 3.52 51.94
N GLU A 37 -12.49 3.51 53.26
CA GLU A 37 -13.78 3.79 53.93
C GLU A 37 -14.38 5.13 53.43
N GLY A 38 -15.63 5.11 53.00
CA GLY A 38 -16.31 6.28 52.41
C GLY A 38 -16.15 6.44 50.90
N MET A 39 -15.49 5.50 50.20
CA MET A 39 -15.39 5.48 48.73
C MET A 39 -16.35 4.46 48.12
N TYR A 40 -16.95 4.79 46.99
CA TYR A 40 -17.99 3.97 46.35
C TYR A 40 -17.59 3.70 44.89
N PRO A 41 -17.73 2.44 44.38
CA PRO A 41 -17.36 2.10 43.01
C PRO A 41 -18.26 2.83 41.99
N LEU A 42 -17.69 3.21 40.85
CA LEU A 42 -18.44 3.73 39.73
C LEU A 42 -19.08 2.58 38.96
N GLN A 43 -20.38 2.66 38.73
CA GLN A 43 -21.10 1.74 37.84
C GLN A 43 -21.26 2.39 36.45
N ILE A 44 -20.70 1.75 35.40
CA ILE A 44 -20.78 2.21 34.04
C ILE A 44 -21.74 1.31 33.29
N ALA A 45 -22.93 1.85 32.90
CA ALA A 45 -23.98 1.13 32.20
C ALA A 45 -23.67 0.90 30.71
N GLY A 46 -22.81 1.72 30.10
CA GLY A 46 -22.41 1.57 28.71
C GLY A 46 -21.44 2.63 28.25
N VAL A 47 -20.73 2.30 27.18
CA VAL A 47 -19.84 3.22 26.47
C VAL A 47 -20.20 3.23 24.99
N SER A 48 -20.31 4.39 24.41
CA SER A 48 -20.53 4.58 22.98
C SER A 48 -19.61 5.68 22.45
N ILE A 49 -19.32 5.62 21.14
CA ILE A 49 -18.59 6.68 20.46
C ILE A 49 -19.55 7.30 19.46
N THR A 50 -19.74 8.62 19.52
CA THR A 50 -20.43 9.35 18.47
C THR A 50 -19.38 9.97 17.54
N ALA A 51 -19.46 9.65 16.26
CA ALA A 51 -18.77 10.37 15.22
C ALA A 51 -19.74 11.41 14.66
N GLU A 52 -19.59 12.65 15.07
CA GLU A 52 -20.27 13.76 14.39
C GLU A 52 -19.41 14.14 13.18
N SER A 53 -19.74 13.56 12.02
CA SER A 53 -19.18 14.00 10.76
C SER A 53 -20.19 14.86 10.02
N ASN A 54 -19.81 16.08 9.69
CA ASN A 54 -20.49 16.81 8.64
C ASN A 54 -20.08 16.21 7.30
N ALA A 55 -20.96 15.38 6.75
CA ALA A 55 -21.13 15.00 5.36
C ALA A 55 -20.22 13.96 4.73
N GLU A 56 -19.08 13.56 5.27
CA GLU A 56 -18.38 12.42 4.65
C GLU A 56 -17.69 11.50 5.65
N PRO A 57 -17.83 10.21 5.39
CA PRO A 57 -17.34 9.16 6.26
C PRO A 57 -15.79 9.13 6.35
N TRP A 58 -15.25 8.78 7.51
CA TRP A 58 -13.83 8.47 7.72
C TRP A 58 -13.51 7.18 6.97
N GLY A 59 -13.00 7.24 5.75
CA GLY A 59 -12.69 6.04 4.98
C GLY A 59 -11.26 5.65 5.10
N ALA A 60 -10.98 4.42 5.38
CA ALA A 60 -9.80 3.70 4.93
C ALA A 60 -9.67 2.32 5.54
N ASP A 61 -8.70 1.56 5.03
CA ASP A 61 -8.23 0.32 5.63
C ASP A 61 -7.88 0.52 7.12
N PRO A 62 -8.10 -0.51 7.96
CA PRO A 62 -7.97 -0.38 9.40
C PRO A 62 -6.54 0.08 9.78
N PRO A 63 -6.40 1.18 10.52
CA PRO A 63 -5.12 1.53 11.08
C PRO A 63 -4.68 0.45 12.08
N GLN A 64 -3.38 0.22 12.19
CA GLN A 64 -2.81 -0.75 13.14
C GLN A 64 -2.88 -0.27 14.61
N THR A 65 -3.86 0.53 14.96
CA THR A 65 -4.16 0.99 16.30
C THR A 65 -5.40 0.27 16.81
N ARG A 66 -5.47 0.02 18.12
CA ARG A 66 -6.51 -0.81 18.74
C ARG A 66 -7.95 -0.32 18.57
N MET A 67 -8.18 0.96 18.30
CA MET A 67 -9.50 1.47 17.91
C MET A 67 -9.69 1.34 16.41
N VAL A 68 -10.74 0.63 15.97
CA VAL A 68 -11.04 0.35 14.56
C VAL A 68 -12.00 1.38 14.00
N GLU A 69 -11.75 1.84 12.79
CA GLU A 69 -12.74 2.58 12.01
C GLU A 69 -13.66 1.61 11.27
N ASN A 70 -14.95 1.71 11.52
CA ASN A 70 -15.95 0.84 10.91
C ASN A 70 -16.55 1.53 9.68
N THR A 71 -16.51 0.85 8.53
CA THR A 71 -16.95 1.38 7.23
C THR A 71 -18.30 0.84 6.77
N THR A 72 -19.11 0.27 7.66
CA THR A 72 -20.42 -0.28 7.31
C THR A 72 -21.40 0.83 6.98
N ASP A 73 -22.15 0.68 5.88
CA ASP A 73 -23.22 1.58 5.42
C ASP A 73 -22.79 2.99 4.96
N GLY A 74 -21.54 3.17 4.51
CA GLY A 74 -21.07 4.46 4.01
C GLY A 74 -20.96 5.55 5.09
N LYS A 75 -21.05 5.16 6.37
CA LYS A 75 -20.76 6.01 7.54
C LYS A 75 -19.57 5.42 8.25
N TYR A 76 -18.52 6.19 8.38
CA TYR A 76 -17.34 5.78 9.13
C TYR A 76 -17.52 6.17 10.59
N SER A 77 -17.54 5.19 11.46
CA SER A 77 -17.57 5.37 12.91
C SER A 77 -16.41 4.61 13.51
N SER A 78 -15.74 5.22 14.46
CA SER A 78 -14.75 4.52 15.27
C SER A 78 -15.45 3.55 16.21
N ALA A 79 -14.91 2.33 16.36
CA ALA A 79 -15.41 1.31 17.25
C ALA A 79 -14.32 0.91 18.26
N TRP A 80 -14.76 0.53 19.47
CA TRP A 80 -13.88 -0.03 20.49
C TRP A 80 -13.42 -1.44 20.11
N GLU A 81 -12.17 -1.75 20.41
CA GLU A 81 -11.65 -3.11 20.36
C GLU A 81 -11.43 -3.68 21.76
N ASN A 82 -11.56 -5.01 21.87
CA ASN A 82 -11.27 -5.71 23.12
C ASN A 82 -9.82 -5.43 23.56
N GLY A 83 -9.67 -4.96 24.79
CA GLY A 83 -8.38 -4.59 25.35
C GLY A 83 -8.07 -3.09 25.30
N ASP A 84 -8.92 -2.25 24.70
CA ASP A 84 -8.79 -0.80 24.79
C ASP A 84 -8.89 -0.34 26.23
N LYS A 85 -7.91 0.48 26.68
CA LYS A 85 -7.85 0.98 28.04
C LYS A 85 -8.42 2.39 28.15
N ILE A 86 -9.52 2.52 28.87
CA ILE A 86 -10.23 3.78 29.09
C ILE A 86 -9.92 4.28 30.50
N LYS A 87 -9.47 5.52 30.63
CA LYS A 87 -9.32 6.21 31.91
C LYS A 87 -10.63 6.90 32.27
N VAL A 88 -11.04 6.78 33.52
CA VAL A 88 -12.24 7.43 34.06
C VAL A 88 -11.90 8.15 35.36
N GLN A 89 -12.27 9.42 35.44
CA GLN A 89 -12.02 10.28 36.60
C GLN A 89 -13.33 10.88 37.11
N ILE A 90 -13.57 10.84 38.39
CA ILE A 90 -14.71 11.47 39.07
C ILE A 90 -14.21 12.67 39.89
N GLY A 91 -14.70 13.87 39.56
CA GLY A 91 -14.19 15.10 40.19
C GLY A 91 -12.69 15.24 40.00
N ASP A 92 -11.96 15.39 41.09
CA ASP A 92 -10.50 15.55 41.11
C ASP A 92 -9.79 14.31 41.71
N VAL A 93 -10.47 13.17 41.78
CA VAL A 93 -9.91 11.90 42.27
C VAL A 93 -8.97 11.31 41.21
N THR A 94 -8.04 10.48 41.64
CA THR A 94 -7.14 9.74 40.75
C THR A 94 -7.95 8.91 39.72
N PRO A 95 -7.63 8.97 38.44
CA PRO A 95 -8.36 8.21 37.44
C PRO A 95 -8.25 6.69 37.62
N GLY A 96 -9.36 5.99 37.47
CA GLY A 96 -9.39 4.55 37.29
C GLY A 96 -9.10 4.12 35.87
N THR A 97 -8.68 2.88 35.69
CA THR A 97 -8.42 2.28 34.34
C THR A 97 -9.40 1.13 34.09
N TYR A 98 -10.11 1.22 32.99
CA TYR A 98 -11.08 0.22 32.56
C TYR A 98 -10.67 -0.35 31.21
N THR A 99 -10.78 -1.65 31.07
CA THR A 99 -10.50 -2.35 29.80
C THR A 99 -11.83 -2.65 29.10
N TYR A 100 -11.95 -2.23 27.85
CA TYR A 100 -13.12 -2.57 27.04
C TYR A 100 -13.10 -4.04 26.65
N GLN A 101 -14.25 -4.68 26.82
CA GLN A 101 -14.56 -6.02 26.32
C GLN A 101 -15.92 -5.96 25.64
N SER A 102 -16.20 -6.85 24.70
CA SER A 102 -17.52 -6.91 24.03
C SER A 102 -18.69 -7.11 25.00
N SER A 103 -18.41 -7.60 26.22
CA SER A 103 -19.38 -7.75 27.32
C SER A 103 -19.51 -6.51 28.20
N GLY A 104 -18.71 -5.46 27.98
CA GLY A 104 -18.70 -4.24 28.80
C GLY A 104 -17.31 -3.83 29.25
N LEU A 105 -17.24 -2.90 30.21
CA LEU A 105 -15.98 -2.45 30.81
C LEU A 105 -15.62 -3.31 32.02
N THR A 106 -14.36 -3.73 32.09
CA THR A 106 -13.79 -4.48 33.20
C THR A 106 -12.57 -3.77 33.73
N VAL A 107 -12.25 -3.96 35.02
CA VAL A 107 -11.00 -3.50 35.61
C VAL A 107 -10.07 -4.71 35.69
N ALA A 108 -8.88 -4.61 35.12
CA ALA A 108 -7.91 -5.69 35.16
C ALA A 108 -7.19 -5.72 36.53
N ASP A 109 -6.66 -6.89 36.87
CA ASP A 109 -5.88 -7.05 38.12
C ASP A 109 -4.74 -6.03 38.18
N GLY A 110 -4.68 -5.28 39.27
CA GLY A 110 -3.68 -4.24 39.50
C GLY A 110 -4.04 -2.85 38.92
N ASP A 111 -5.10 -2.72 38.14
CA ASP A 111 -5.61 -1.43 37.68
C ASP A 111 -6.49 -0.78 38.77
N ALA A 112 -6.47 0.55 38.87
CA ALA A 112 -7.28 1.29 39.82
C ALA A 112 -8.72 1.46 39.37
N TYR A 113 -9.68 1.43 40.30
CA TYR A 113 -11.08 1.80 40.04
C TYR A 113 -11.28 3.32 40.14
N ALA A 114 -12.18 3.87 39.35
CA ALA A 114 -12.75 5.18 39.61
C ALA A 114 -13.79 5.05 40.74
N TYR A 115 -13.79 5.98 41.69
CA TYR A 115 -14.69 5.94 42.84
C TYR A 115 -15.24 7.32 43.19
N TRP A 116 -16.42 7.32 43.83
CA TRP A 116 -17.04 8.52 44.38
C TRP A 116 -16.45 8.83 45.77
N ALA A 117 -15.94 10.05 45.92
CA ALA A 117 -15.42 10.52 47.20
C ALA A 117 -16.53 11.09 48.13
N SER A 118 -17.75 11.32 47.60
CA SER A 118 -18.91 11.82 48.35
C SER A 118 -20.20 11.29 47.74
N LYS A 119 -21.19 11.07 48.59
CA LYS A 119 -22.57 10.70 48.22
C LYS A 119 -23.47 11.91 47.90
N ASP A 120 -23.07 13.09 48.38
CA ASP A 120 -24.01 14.19 48.55
C ASP A 120 -24.15 15.13 47.36
N ASN A 121 -23.24 15.06 46.40
CA ASN A 121 -23.20 16.00 45.28
C ASN A 121 -23.00 15.33 43.91
N ASN A 122 -23.61 15.90 42.91
CA ASN A 122 -23.26 15.59 41.51
C ASN A 122 -21.80 15.99 41.26
N GLN A 123 -21.06 15.09 40.65
CA GLN A 123 -19.66 15.33 40.26
C GLN A 123 -19.51 15.20 38.78
N THR A 124 -18.55 15.93 38.21
CA THR A 124 -18.17 15.77 36.81
C THR A 124 -17.39 14.47 36.65
N ILE A 125 -17.82 13.65 35.73
CA ILE A 125 -17.12 12.45 35.27
C ILE A 125 -16.46 12.77 33.96
N ARG A 126 -15.15 12.54 33.88
CA ARG A 126 -14.34 12.65 32.65
C ARG A 126 -13.81 11.27 32.30
N ALA A 127 -13.90 10.91 31.05
CA ALA A 127 -13.29 9.69 30.56
C ALA A 127 -12.51 9.97 29.29
N TRP A 128 -11.42 9.25 29.08
CA TRP A 128 -10.61 9.38 27.88
C TRP A 128 -9.92 8.08 27.50
N TYR A 129 -9.67 7.97 26.21
CA TYR A 129 -8.81 6.96 25.61
C TYR A 129 -7.79 7.67 24.74
N THR A 130 -6.56 7.16 24.74
CA THR A 130 -5.50 7.59 23.82
C THR A 130 -4.83 6.38 23.21
N SER A 131 -4.44 6.47 21.96
CA SER A 131 -3.71 5.40 21.27
C SER A 131 -2.37 5.04 21.92
N SER A 132 -1.77 5.97 22.66
CA SER A 132 -0.52 5.74 23.42
C SER A 132 -0.73 5.21 24.83
N GLY A 133 -1.96 5.25 25.37
CA GLY A 133 -2.27 4.98 26.78
C GLY A 133 -1.83 6.08 27.74
N ASN A 134 -1.21 7.17 27.27
CA ASN A 134 -0.66 8.27 28.06
C ASN A 134 -1.54 9.53 27.96
N GLU A 135 -1.38 10.44 28.91
CA GLU A 135 -2.01 11.76 28.91
C GLU A 135 -1.31 12.78 28.02
N THR A 136 -0.19 12.41 27.42
CA THR A 136 0.47 13.16 26.35
C THR A 136 0.59 12.25 25.13
N VAL A 137 0.03 12.70 24.02
CA VAL A 137 0.02 11.98 22.73
C VAL A 137 0.92 12.72 21.75
N ASP A 138 1.87 12.01 21.19
CA ASP A 138 2.70 12.50 20.10
C ASP A 138 1.91 12.42 18.78
N LEU A 139 1.80 13.54 18.09
CA LEU A 139 1.13 13.69 16.81
C LEU A 139 2.12 13.90 15.66
N SER A 140 3.43 14.01 15.95
CA SER A 140 4.45 14.43 14.98
C SER A 140 4.72 13.39 13.89
N ASP A 141 4.65 12.09 14.22
CA ASP A 141 4.88 11.02 13.25
C ASP A 141 3.79 9.96 13.32
N GLN A 142 2.88 10.02 12.35
CA GLN A 142 1.78 9.07 12.22
C GLN A 142 1.98 8.10 11.05
N THR A 143 3.17 8.01 10.47
CA THR A 143 3.45 7.17 9.30
C THR A 143 3.19 5.68 9.50
N LYS A 144 3.15 5.21 10.76
CA LYS A 144 2.88 3.82 11.13
C LYS A 144 1.47 3.56 11.66
N GLY A 145 0.68 4.61 11.81
CA GLY A 145 -0.70 4.56 12.33
C GLY A 145 -1.14 5.90 12.89
N LEU A 146 -2.44 6.13 12.85
CA LEU A 146 -3.04 7.37 13.32
C LEU A 146 -3.04 7.46 14.85
N ALA A 147 -2.80 8.64 15.38
CA ALA A 147 -2.93 8.93 16.80
C ALA A 147 -4.41 9.24 17.15
N TYR A 148 -4.91 8.71 18.25
CA TYR A 148 -6.29 8.95 18.68
C TYR A 148 -6.35 9.54 20.10
N VAL A 149 -7.27 10.48 20.26
CA VAL A 149 -7.74 11.00 21.56
C VAL A 149 -9.25 11.08 21.48
N VAL A 150 -9.95 10.26 22.27
CA VAL A 150 -11.41 10.35 22.41
C VAL A 150 -11.77 10.62 23.85
N THR A 151 -12.79 11.44 24.08
CA THR A 151 -13.16 11.93 25.40
C THR A 151 -14.67 11.84 25.60
N ALA A 152 -15.05 11.60 26.84
CA ALA A 152 -16.43 11.72 27.30
C ALA A 152 -16.50 12.58 28.55
N ARG A 153 -17.58 13.34 28.70
CA ARG A 153 -17.85 14.14 29.90
C ARG A 153 -19.33 14.08 30.23
N THR A 154 -19.63 13.76 31.47
CA THR A 154 -20.99 13.78 32.02
C THR A 154 -20.99 14.24 33.45
N THR A 155 -22.17 14.40 34.07
CA THR A 155 -22.33 14.74 35.48
C THR A 155 -23.33 13.79 36.08
N ALA A 156 -22.98 13.18 37.19
CA ALA A 156 -23.83 12.24 37.93
C ALA A 156 -23.50 12.23 39.42
N ASN A 157 -24.29 11.50 40.21
CA ASN A 157 -24.02 11.19 41.60
C ASN A 157 -23.88 9.67 41.77
N PHE A 158 -23.48 9.26 43.00
CA PHE A 158 -23.15 7.86 43.26
C PHE A 158 -24.32 6.88 43.09
N ASN A 159 -25.58 7.34 43.11
CA ASN A 159 -26.78 6.53 42.90
C ASN A 159 -27.21 6.43 41.45
N THR A 160 -26.44 6.98 40.52
CA THR A 160 -26.82 7.07 39.11
C THR A 160 -25.92 6.16 38.26
N GLU A 161 -26.49 5.27 37.50
CA GLU A 161 -25.75 4.56 36.45
C GLU A 161 -25.26 5.56 35.40
N VAL A 162 -24.00 5.43 35.00
CA VAL A 162 -23.35 6.38 34.13
C VAL A 162 -23.18 5.78 32.75
N SER A 163 -23.73 6.45 31.73
CA SER A 163 -23.43 6.19 30.32
C SER A 163 -22.40 7.19 29.83
N LEU A 164 -21.34 6.69 29.18
CA LEU A 164 -20.26 7.51 28.64
C LEU A 164 -20.37 7.55 27.11
N THR A 165 -20.63 8.73 26.57
CA THR A 165 -20.64 8.98 25.14
C THR A 165 -19.36 9.69 24.78
N PHE A 166 -18.51 9.03 23.99
CA PHE A 166 -17.21 9.54 23.57
C PHE A 166 -17.32 10.30 22.24
N SER A 167 -16.48 11.31 22.09
CA SER A 167 -16.26 12.02 20.85
C SER A 167 -14.76 12.22 20.63
N HIS A 168 -14.35 12.35 19.36
CA HIS A 168 -12.95 12.64 19.03
C HIS A 168 -12.57 14.04 19.50
N ALA A 169 -11.47 14.15 20.22
CA ALA A 169 -10.88 15.44 20.61
C ALA A 169 -10.00 16.01 19.47
N LEU A 170 -9.58 15.18 18.54
CA LEU A 170 -8.79 15.54 17.37
C LEU A 170 -9.68 15.78 16.14
N ALA A 171 -9.14 16.50 15.16
CA ALA A 171 -9.65 16.60 13.80
C ALA A 171 -8.89 15.61 12.91
N LYS A 172 -9.54 15.05 11.89
CA LYS A 172 -8.85 14.28 10.86
C LYS A 172 -8.58 15.17 9.64
N VAL A 173 -7.37 15.16 9.15
CA VAL A 173 -6.98 15.78 7.88
C VAL A 173 -6.72 14.67 6.88
N ARG A 174 -7.40 14.74 5.73
CA ARG A 174 -7.21 13.83 4.60
C ARG A 174 -6.70 14.62 3.41
N VAL A 175 -5.52 14.25 2.91
CA VAL A 175 -4.91 14.81 1.71
C VAL A 175 -5.10 13.83 0.57
N GLU A 176 -5.74 14.28 -0.50
CA GLU A 176 -5.92 13.53 -1.74
C GLU A 176 -5.06 14.18 -2.83
N LEU A 177 -4.10 13.43 -3.34
CA LEU A 177 -3.17 13.93 -4.33
C LEU A 177 -3.72 13.74 -5.74
N THR A 178 -3.59 14.77 -6.56
CA THR A 178 -3.93 14.76 -7.99
C THR A 178 -2.70 15.12 -8.83
N GLY A 179 -2.75 14.85 -10.12
CA GLY A 179 -1.66 15.13 -11.06
C GLY A 179 -0.95 13.86 -11.53
N GLU A 180 -0.21 14.02 -12.62
CA GLU A 180 0.37 12.90 -13.37
C GLU A 180 1.36 12.07 -12.54
N ILE A 181 2.14 12.72 -11.67
CA ILE A 181 3.15 12.05 -10.82
C ILE A 181 2.71 11.88 -9.35
N ALA A 182 1.43 12.03 -9.05
CA ALA A 182 0.92 11.90 -7.67
C ALA A 182 1.20 10.53 -7.04
N SER A 183 1.23 9.45 -7.82
CA SER A 183 1.60 8.10 -7.38
C SER A 183 3.08 7.95 -6.98
N PHE A 184 3.94 8.89 -7.35
CA PHE A 184 5.35 8.91 -6.90
C PHE A 184 5.54 9.49 -5.50
N VAL A 185 4.45 9.96 -4.88
CA VAL A 185 4.51 10.52 -3.53
C VAL A 185 4.48 9.40 -2.50
N ASP A 186 5.54 9.31 -1.72
CA ASP A 186 5.69 8.32 -0.66
C ASP A 186 5.27 8.88 0.70
N ASN A 187 5.42 10.19 0.91
CA ASN A 187 5.10 10.83 2.17
C ASN A 187 4.55 12.26 1.96
N VAL A 188 3.66 12.64 2.86
CA VAL A 188 3.08 13.97 2.96
C VAL A 188 3.20 14.42 4.41
N SER A 189 3.52 15.68 4.61
CA SER A 189 3.54 16.32 5.92
C SER A 189 2.76 17.62 5.90
N ILE A 190 2.16 17.95 7.02
CA ILE A 190 1.48 19.21 7.29
C ILE A 190 2.09 19.86 8.53
N LYS A 191 1.81 21.15 8.78
CA LYS A 191 2.17 21.80 10.04
C LYS A 191 0.97 21.80 10.99
N GLY A 192 1.25 21.62 12.27
CA GLY A 192 0.24 21.61 13.32
C GLY A 192 0.87 21.51 14.70
N TYR A 193 0.05 21.29 15.73
CA TYR A 193 0.54 20.95 17.04
C TYR A 193 1.04 19.51 17.05
N THR A 194 2.30 19.31 17.39
CA THR A 194 2.95 17.97 17.37
C THR A 194 2.69 17.16 18.61
N THR A 195 2.11 17.76 19.64
CA THR A 195 1.69 17.06 20.87
C THR A 195 0.30 17.51 21.30
N CYS A 196 -0.43 16.58 21.92
CA CYS A 196 -1.71 16.85 22.58
C CYS A 196 -1.64 16.31 24.01
N THR A 197 -1.85 17.17 25.01
CA THR A 197 -1.67 16.82 26.42
C THR A 197 -2.91 17.15 27.22
N LEU A 198 -3.28 16.23 28.12
CA LEU A 198 -4.33 16.46 29.12
C LEU A 198 -3.78 17.33 30.26
N SER A 199 -4.39 18.48 30.47
CA SER A 199 -4.06 19.39 31.58
C SER A 199 -5.34 19.92 32.20
N GLN A 200 -5.48 19.77 33.52
CA GLN A 200 -6.66 20.21 34.27
C GLN A 200 -7.99 19.72 33.66
N GLY A 201 -8.01 18.46 33.17
CA GLY A 201 -9.18 17.83 32.58
C GLY A 201 -9.55 18.35 31.18
N THR A 202 -8.65 19.08 30.53
CA THR A 202 -8.80 19.59 29.17
C THR A 202 -7.62 19.18 28.31
N TRP A 203 -7.88 18.71 27.11
CA TRP A 203 -6.84 18.41 26.12
C TRP A 203 -6.38 19.69 25.44
N ASN A 204 -5.07 19.86 25.30
CA ASN A 204 -4.46 21.04 24.74
C ASN A 204 -3.35 20.65 23.75
N GLY A 205 -3.34 21.30 22.57
CA GLY A 205 -2.25 21.18 21.62
C GLY A 205 -1.04 22.01 22.04
N ALA A 206 0.15 21.48 21.82
CA ALA A 206 1.41 22.16 22.10
C ALA A 206 2.48 21.81 21.04
N ASN A 207 3.54 22.62 21.02
CA ASN A 207 4.72 22.43 20.16
C ASN A 207 4.36 22.41 18.67
N GLU A 208 4.25 23.60 18.08
CA GLU A 208 4.04 23.71 16.63
C GLU A 208 5.20 23.08 15.85
N GLY A 209 4.89 22.28 14.83
CA GLY A 209 5.90 21.60 14.05
C GLY A 209 5.34 20.81 12.87
N GLU A 210 6.17 19.95 12.34
CA GLU A 210 5.83 19.03 11.27
C GLU A 210 5.08 17.81 11.80
N ILE A 211 3.99 17.45 11.11
CA ILE A 211 3.22 16.22 11.33
C ILE A 211 3.32 15.39 10.06
N LYS A 212 3.95 14.22 10.15
CA LYS A 212 4.04 13.26 9.05
C LYS A 212 2.79 12.41 9.01
N MET A 213 2.17 12.34 7.84
CA MET A 213 0.87 11.69 7.64
C MET A 213 1.00 10.20 7.34
N TYR A 214 -0.01 9.43 7.70
CA TYR A 214 -0.18 8.03 7.36
C TYR A 214 -0.66 7.87 5.91
N LYS A 215 0.00 7.02 5.12
CA LYS A 215 -0.43 6.69 3.76
C LYS A 215 -1.48 5.58 3.81
N VAL A 216 -2.75 5.95 3.67
CA VAL A 216 -3.89 5.01 3.76
C VAL A 216 -4.15 4.27 2.45
N ALA A 217 -3.82 4.90 1.32
CA ALA A 217 -3.94 4.32 -0.02
C ALA A 217 -2.99 5.03 -1.00
N ASP A 218 -2.92 4.55 -2.24
CA ASP A 218 -2.21 5.33 -3.27
C ASP A 218 -2.82 6.73 -3.38
N LYS A 219 -1.95 7.75 -3.34
CA LYS A 219 -2.31 9.18 -3.42
C LYS A 219 -3.17 9.72 -2.27
N VAL A 220 -3.40 8.93 -1.20
CA VAL A 220 -4.24 9.35 -0.07
C VAL A 220 -3.47 9.24 1.24
N PHE A 221 -3.44 10.36 1.98
CA PHE A 221 -2.73 10.49 3.25
C PHE A 221 -3.64 11.05 4.32
N GLU A 222 -3.52 10.58 5.55
CA GLU A 222 -4.30 11.05 6.69
C GLU A 222 -3.42 11.34 7.91
N ALA A 223 -3.87 12.29 8.72
CA ALA A 223 -3.36 12.51 10.07
C ALA A 223 -4.48 12.98 10.97
N ASN A 224 -4.45 12.55 12.23
CA ASN A 224 -5.29 13.12 13.27
C ASN A 224 -4.50 14.23 13.97
N VAL A 225 -5.09 15.43 14.06
CA VAL A 225 -4.40 16.65 14.49
C VAL A 225 -5.23 17.39 15.53
N TYR A 226 -4.57 18.11 16.42
CA TYR A 226 -5.27 18.92 17.41
C TYR A 226 -5.97 20.11 16.72
N PRO A 227 -7.28 20.34 16.98
CA PRO A 227 -8.04 21.45 16.38
C PRO A 227 -7.54 22.83 16.88
N GLY A 228 -7.96 23.89 16.21
CA GLY A 228 -7.55 25.26 16.55
C GLY A 228 -6.26 25.71 15.82
N TYR A 229 -5.54 24.81 15.15
CA TYR A 229 -4.47 25.17 14.23
C TYR A 229 -5.02 25.37 12.82
N GLN A 230 -4.43 26.30 12.09
CA GLN A 230 -4.78 26.58 10.70
C GLN A 230 -3.72 26.02 9.77
N ILE A 231 -4.07 24.99 8.99
CA ILE A 231 -3.12 24.42 8.03
C ILE A 231 -2.97 25.38 6.85
N LYS A 232 -1.77 25.86 6.63
CA LYS A 232 -1.40 26.83 5.57
C LYS A 232 -0.40 26.25 4.58
N GLU A 233 0.28 25.19 4.92
CA GLU A 233 1.39 24.63 4.15
C GLU A 233 1.35 23.10 4.17
N VAL A 234 1.78 22.53 3.07
CA VAL A 234 1.97 21.07 2.90
C VAL A 234 3.37 20.80 2.36
N LYS A 235 3.96 19.68 2.74
CA LYS A 235 5.23 19.21 2.21
C LYS A 235 5.05 17.81 1.63
N VAL A 236 5.60 17.58 0.44
CA VAL A 236 5.50 16.32 -0.30
C VAL A 236 6.92 15.78 -0.54
N ASN A 237 7.13 14.50 -0.30
CA ASN A 237 8.39 13.78 -0.53
C ASN A 237 9.65 14.48 0.03
N ASN A 238 9.63 14.97 1.26
CA ASN A 238 10.76 15.69 1.86
C ASN A 238 11.22 16.95 1.07
N GLY A 239 10.36 17.44 0.17
CA GLY A 239 10.60 18.68 -0.58
C GLY A 239 10.49 19.93 0.29
N THR A 240 10.28 21.07 -0.35
CA THR A 240 10.01 22.34 0.33
C THR A 240 8.55 22.46 0.75
N TRP A 241 8.28 23.27 1.77
CA TRP A 241 6.93 23.63 2.18
C TRP A 241 6.25 24.45 1.08
N SER A 242 5.10 23.99 0.63
CA SER A 242 4.26 24.67 -0.36
C SER A 242 3.05 25.28 0.33
N LYS A 243 2.79 26.56 0.07
CA LYS A 243 1.63 27.27 0.62
C LYS A 243 0.34 26.81 -0.04
N LEU A 244 -0.69 26.62 0.76
CA LEU A 244 -2.05 26.39 0.27
C LEU A 244 -2.66 27.72 -0.21
N THR A 245 -3.48 27.66 -1.25
CA THR A 245 -4.25 28.82 -1.73
C THR A 245 -5.27 29.29 -0.70
N THR A 246 -5.84 28.37 0.05
CA THR A 246 -6.78 28.61 1.14
C THR A 246 -6.34 27.82 2.36
N ALA A 247 -6.24 28.51 3.49
CA ALA A 247 -5.92 27.84 4.76
C ALA A 247 -7.11 27.02 5.26
N VAL A 248 -6.82 25.87 5.87
CA VAL A 248 -7.83 24.96 6.41
C VAL A 248 -7.92 25.13 7.91
N PHE A 249 -9.08 25.54 8.40
CA PHE A 249 -9.40 25.60 9.83
C PHE A 249 -9.88 24.24 10.31
N LEU A 250 -9.33 23.78 11.41
CA LEU A 250 -9.62 22.45 11.96
C LEU A 250 -10.64 22.53 13.08
N GLU A 251 -11.62 21.64 13.03
CA GLU A 251 -12.64 21.44 14.05
C GLU A 251 -12.56 20.02 14.58
N ALA A 252 -12.69 19.84 15.91
CA ALA A 252 -12.70 18.53 16.54
C ALA A 252 -13.79 17.62 15.96
N ALA A 253 -13.55 16.33 15.95
CA ALA A 253 -14.46 15.30 15.46
C ALA A 253 -14.94 15.48 14.00
N LYS A 254 -14.22 16.28 13.20
CA LYS A 254 -14.52 16.47 11.77
C LYS A 254 -13.38 16.01 10.88
N ILE A 255 -13.74 15.62 9.64
CA ILE A 255 -12.79 15.30 8.57
C ILE A 255 -12.66 16.50 7.64
N HIS A 256 -11.43 16.95 7.47
CA HIS A 256 -11.07 18.04 6.58
C HIS A 256 -10.33 17.50 5.37
N LYS A 257 -10.95 17.52 4.19
CA LYS A 257 -10.36 17.05 2.95
C LYS A 257 -9.61 18.16 2.24
N MET A 258 -8.44 17.84 1.70
CA MET A 258 -7.56 18.74 0.96
C MET A 258 -7.13 18.07 -0.34
N GLY A 259 -7.51 18.65 -1.48
CA GLY A 259 -6.99 18.26 -2.80
C GLY A 259 -5.66 18.96 -3.07
N ILE A 260 -4.59 18.22 -3.31
CA ILE A 260 -3.26 18.77 -3.60
C ILE A 260 -2.81 18.32 -4.98
N GLY A 261 -2.62 19.27 -5.90
CA GLY A 261 -2.04 19.01 -7.20
C GLY A 261 -0.53 18.83 -7.13
N VAL A 262 -0.03 17.69 -7.61
CA VAL A 262 1.40 17.39 -7.68
C VAL A 262 1.85 17.47 -9.14
N THR A 263 2.76 18.41 -9.43
CA THR A 263 3.34 18.59 -10.76
C THR A 263 4.81 18.16 -10.75
N GLY A 264 5.25 17.49 -11.82
CA GLY A 264 6.64 17.12 -12.04
C GLY A 264 7.33 18.04 -13.03
N LYS A 265 8.67 18.10 -12.95
CA LYS A 265 9.45 18.69 -14.05
C LYS A 265 9.29 17.80 -15.28
N THR A 266 8.85 18.37 -16.38
CA THR A 266 8.77 17.68 -17.67
C THR A 266 10.01 17.96 -18.50
N ILE A 267 10.58 16.91 -19.06
CA ILE A 267 11.61 16.96 -20.11
C ILE A 267 10.92 16.56 -21.41
N THR A 268 10.76 17.50 -22.32
CA THR A 268 10.35 17.18 -23.69
C THR A 268 11.55 16.60 -24.41
N LEU A 269 11.45 15.34 -24.82
CA LEU A 269 12.61 14.59 -25.31
C LEU A 269 13.13 15.11 -26.65
N SER A 270 12.25 15.66 -27.50
CA SER A 270 12.64 16.32 -28.77
C SER A 270 13.51 17.55 -28.57
N ASP A 271 13.36 18.26 -27.43
CA ASP A 271 14.07 19.51 -27.16
C ASP A 271 15.48 19.28 -26.59
N GLN A 272 15.80 18.04 -26.27
CA GLN A 272 17.13 17.66 -25.78
C GLN A 272 18.15 17.65 -26.93
N THR A 273 19.25 18.38 -26.77
CA THR A 273 20.29 18.49 -27.80
C THR A 273 21.19 17.24 -27.88
N GLY A 274 21.42 16.56 -26.75
CA GLY A 274 22.25 15.35 -26.68
C GLY A 274 21.57 14.10 -27.19
N GLU A 275 22.33 13.10 -27.58
CA GLU A 275 21.82 11.76 -27.93
C GLU A 275 21.22 11.05 -26.72
N VAL A 276 21.80 11.23 -25.52
CA VAL A 276 21.40 10.59 -24.28
C VAL A 276 20.73 11.60 -23.36
N CYS A 277 19.46 11.31 -22.99
CA CYS A 277 18.76 12.00 -21.90
C CYS A 277 19.10 11.31 -20.57
N THR A 278 19.86 11.97 -19.72
CA THR A 278 20.23 11.42 -18.40
C THR A 278 19.30 11.95 -17.32
N VAL A 279 18.73 11.03 -16.56
CA VAL A 279 17.97 11.32 -15.34
C VAL A 279 18.88 11.05 -14.13
N GLU A 280 19.23 12.10 -13.42
CA GLU A 280 20.12 12.03 -12.26
C GLU A 280 19.49 11.26 -11.08
N SER A 281 20.34 10.76 -10.19
CA SER A 281 19.93 10.00 -9.00
C SER A 281 18.92 10.76 -8.13
N GLY A 282 17.89 10.04 -7.68
CA GLY A 282 16.86 10.57 -6.79
C GLY A 282 15.91 11.60 -7.42
N LYS A 283 16.00 11.87 -8.72
CA LYS A 283 15.10 12.82 -9.40
C LYS A 283 13.74 12.19 -9.69
N CYS A 284 12.72 13.03 -9.59
CA CYS A 284 11.35 12.69 -9.96
C CYS A 284 10.93 13.61 -11.11
N LEU A 285 10.62 13.06 -12.29
CA LEU A 285 10.30 13.86 -13.47
C LEU A 285 9.48 13.08 -14.51
N ILE A 286 8.97 13.82 -15.48
CA ILE A 286 8.25 13.31 -16.64
C ILE A 286 9.17 13.42 -17.85
N ILE A 287 9.34 12.33 -18.61
CA ILE A 287 9.92 12.33 -19.95
C ILE A 287 8.75 12.24 -20.93
N ASP A 288 8.52 13.31 -21.66
CA ASP A 288 7.48 13.39 -22.69
C ASP A 288 8.11 13.24 -24.07
N GLY A 289 7.76 12.17 -24.77
CA GLY A 289 8.21 11.90 -26.14
C GLY A 289 7.37 12.57 -27.22
N GLY A 290 6.20 13.12 -26.86
CA GLY A 290 5.28 13.74 -27.81
C GLY A 290 4.69 12.77 -28.85
N GLY A 291 4.91 11.46 -28.69
CA GLY A 291 4.39 10.41 -29.59
C GLY A 291 5.13 10.26 -30.91
N ASN A 292 6.17 11.05 -31.16
CA ASN A 292 6.99 10.92 -32.36
C ASN A 292 8.20 10.01 -32.09
N GLU A 293 8.64 9.29 -33.11
CA GLU A 293 9.84 8.48 -33.04
C GLU A 293 11.11 9.36 -33.00
N LEU A 294 11.98 9.12 -32.02
CA LEU A 294 13.16 9.92 -31.76
C LEU A 294 14.42 9.04 -31.71
N ASN A 295 15.51 9.52 -32.33
CA ASN A 295 16.82 8.90 -32.24
C ASN A 295 17.52 9.35 -30.93
N LYS A 296 17.02 8.87 -29.80
CA LYS A 296 17.48 9.21 -28.46
C LYS A 296 17.65 7.96 -27.62
N ARG A 297 18.48 8.09 -26.59
CA ARG A 297 18.63 7.10 -25.51
C ARG A 297 18.28 7.74 -24.18
N ILE A 298 17.93 6.90 -23.21
CA ILE A 298 17.62 7.38 -21.85
C ILE A 298 18.48 6.61 -20.86
N ALA A 299 19.21 7.32 -20.00
CA ALA A 299 19.95 6.75 -18.88
C ALA A 299 19.33 7.21 -17.58
N ILE A 300 18.87 6.26 -16.77
CA ILE A 300 18.19 6.52 -15.50
C ILE A 300 19.10 6.06 -14.38
N GLN A 301 19.45 7.00 -13.49
CA GLN A 301 20.36 6.75 -12.37
C GLN A 301 19.59 6.29 -11.13
N ASP A 302 20.33 5.84 -10.12
CA ASP A 302 19.80 5.23 -8.91
C ASP A 302 18.76 6.08 -8.17
N ASN A 303 17.72 5.44 -7.65
CA ASN A 303 16.61 6.04 -6.90
C ASN A 303 15.79 7.09 -7.68
N ALA A 304 15.89 7.13 -9.02
CA ALA A 304 15.07 8.01 -9.83
C ALA A 304 13.65 7.46 -10.03
N LYS A 305 12.67 8.36 -10.10
CA LYS A 305 11.28 8.07 -10.41
C LYS A 305 10.90 8.80 -11.70
N VAL A 306 10.57 8.06 -12.75
CA VAL A 306 10.39 8.60 -14.09
C VAL A 306 9.04 8.20 -14.64
N MET A 307 8.23 9.16 -15.05
CA MET A 307 7.09 8.88 -15.92
C MET A 307 7.56 8.89 -17.38
N LEU A 308 7.34 7.79 -18.09
CA LEU A 308 7.46 7.73 -19.54
C LEU A 308 6.10 8.03 -20.17
N LYS A 309 6.02 9.16 -20.89
CA LYS A 309 4.77 9.63 -21.48
C LYS A 309 4.90 9.72 -23.00
N ASN A 310 4.21 8.82 -23.71
CA ASN A 310 4.21 8.76 -25.18
C ASN A 310 5.62 8.78 -25.79
N VAL A 311 6.54 8.02 -25.19
CA VAL A 311 7.95 7.94 -25.60
C VAL A 311 8.09 6.89 -26.71
N LYS A 312 8.58 7.32 -27.88
CA LYS A 312 8.93 6.42 -28.98
C LYS A 312 10.39 6.59 -29.32
N LEU A 313 11.18 5.52 -29.17
CA LEU A 313 12.61 5.53 -29.45
C LEU A 313 12.94 4.54 -30.55
N ALA A 314 13.60 5.06 -31.60
CA ALA A 314 14.19 4.25 -32.63
C ALA A 314 15.35 3.42 -32.09
N ALA A 315 15.67 2.33 -32.75
CA ALA A 315 16.84 1.54 -32.44
C ALA A 315 18.12 2.39 -32.61
N PRO A 316 19.02 2.41 -31.64
CA PRO A 316 20.33 3.05 -31.78
C PRO A 316 21.13 2.42 -32.94
N THR A 317 21.94 3.21 -33.61
CA THR A 317 22.81 2.74 -34.71
C THR A 317 24.05 2.01 -34.21
N THR A 318 24.35 2.06 -32.92
CA THR A 318 25.48 1.41 -32.27
C THR A 318 24.99 0.29 -31.34
N GLU A 319 25.89 -0.62 -30.96
CA GLU A 319 25.59 -1.76 -30.08
C GLU A 319 25.39 -1.32 -28.61
N VAL A 320 24.39 -0.50 -28.33
CA VAL A 320 24.10 0.05 -27.02
C VAL A 320 22.62 -0.13 -26.66
N ASN A 321 22.32 -0.14 -25.38
CA ASN A 321 20.95 -0.20 -24.92
C ASN A 321 20.22 1.13 -25.17
N THR A 322 18.94 1.06 -25.49
CA THR A 322 18.13 2.26 -25.75
C THR A 322 17.74 2.96 -24.45
N ILE A 323 17.27 2.19 -23.44
CA ILE A 323 17.05 2.68 -22.09
C ILE A 323 17.91 1.87 -21.12
N GLU A 324 18.69 2.57 -20.31
CA GLU A 324 19.53 1.96 -19.26
C GLU A 324 19.11 2.41 -17.87
N ILE A 325 18.92 1.45 -16.97
CA ILE A 325 18.65 1.66 -15.56
C ILE A 325 19.93 1.34 -14.75
N ASN A 326 20.58 2.38 -14.20
CA ASN A 326 21.88 2.29 -13.54
C ASN A 326 21.78 2.27 -12.02
N GLY A 327 20.78 1.59 -11.47
CA GLY A 327 20.48 1.48 -10.03
C GLY A 327 19.04 1.08 -9.84
N SER A 328 18.49 1.26 -8.65
CA SER A 328 17.06 1.09 -8.43
C SER A 328 16.28 2.27 -9.01
N ALA A 329 15.18 2.01 -9.70
CA ALA A 329 14.36 3.07 -10.29
C ALA A 329 12.89 2.67 -10.37
N THR A 330 12.02 3.67 -10.45
CA THR A 330 10.60 3.46 -10.69
C THR A 330 10.20 4.11 -12.01
N LEU A 331 9.61 3.33 -12.91
CA LEU A 331 8.94 3.81 -14.11
C LEU A 331 7.43 3.84 -13.87
N LEU A 332 6.80 4.94 -14.25
CA LEU A 332 5.35 5.06 -14.38
C LEU A 332 5.05 5.23 -15.86
N LEU A 333 4.28 4.32 -16.41
CA LEU A 333 3.86 4.39 -17.80
C LEU A 333 2.68 5.36 -17.95
N SER A 334 2.66 6.12 -19.04
CA SER A 334 1.54 6.97 -19.42
C SER A 334 1.40 6.97 -20.94
N GLY A 335 0.22 6.60 -21.43
CA GLY A 335 -0.06 6.49 -22.85
C GLY A 335 0.71 5.37 -23.55
N THR A 336 1.17 5.61 -24.78
CA THR A 336 1.84 4.58 -25.62
C THR A 336 3.34 4.84 -25.71
N ASN A 337 4.14 3.90 -25.18
CA ASN A 337 5.59 3.95 -25.20
C ASN A 337 6.11 2.79 -26.07
N GLU A 338 6.96 3.08 -27.06
CA GLU A 338 7.52 2.13 -28.01
C GLU A 338 9.05 2.30 -28.04
N ILE A 339 9.77 1.27 -27.66
CA ILE A 339 11.22 1.32 -27.53
C ILE A 339 11.84 0.20 -28.36
N ASN A 340 12.64 0.55 -29.35
CA ASN A 340 13.33 -0.39 -30.20
C ASN A 340 14.78 -0.58 -29.73
N GLY A 341 15.23 -1.83 -29.72
CA GLY A 341 16.61 -2.20 -29.35
C GLY A 341 17.55 -2.14 -30.56
N ALA A 342 18.81 -1.88 -30.30
CA ALA A 342 19.87 -1.99 -31.31
C ALA A 342 20.24 -3.44 -31.60
N THR A 343 20.97 -3.67 -32.67
CA THR A 343 21.71 -4.93 -32.90
C THR A 343 22.66 -5.15 -31.70
N GLN A 344 22.46 -6.16 -30.89
CA GLN A 344 23.15 -6.47 -29.64
C GLN A 344 22.84 -5.54 -28.41
N GLY A 345 21.94 -4.58 -28.55
CA GLY A 345 21.47 -3.72 -27.44
C GLY A 345 20.01 -4.02 -27.07
N CYS A 346 19.71 -4.06 -25.80
CA CYS A 346 18.33 -4.22 -25.31
C CYS A 346 17.54 -2.92 -25.49
N PRO A 347 16.25 -2.98 -25.83
CA PRO A 347 15.36 -1.82 -25.74
C PRO A 347 15.35 -1.20 -24.34
N LEU A 348 15.27 -2.04 -23.29
CA LEU A 348 15.37 -1.62 -21.91
C LEU A 348 16.24 -2.60 -21.14
N THR A 349 17.24 -2.09 -20.41
CA THR A 349 18.14 -2.90 -19.60
C THR A 349 18.25 -2.38 -18.17
N VAL A 350 18.16 -3.28 -17.21
CA VAL A 350 18.48 -3.01 -15.81
C VAL A 350 19.93 -3.50 -15.56
N ILE A 351 20.84 -2.55 -15.39
CA ILE A 351 22.28 -2.84 -15.20
C ILE A 351 22.53 -3.36 -13.79
N ARG A 352 21.84 -2.80 -12.80
CA ARG A 352 21.90 -3.19 -11.37
C ARG A 352 20.70 -2.63 -10.62
N GLY A 353 20.46 -3.14 -9.41
CA GLY A 353 19.36 -2.70 -8.55
C GLY A 353 18.02 -3.26 -9.00
N THR A 354 16.95 -2.61 -8.62
CA THR A 354 15.57 -3.06 -8.89
C THR A 354 14.82 -2.04 -9.73
N LEU A 355 14.32 -2.46 -10.87
CA LEU A 355 13.36 -1.67 -11.64
C LEU A 355 11.94 -2.01 -11.19
N THR A 356 11.17 -1.00 -10.82
CA THR A 356 9.73 -1.11 -10.59
C THR A 356 8.96 -0.43 -11.71
N ILE A 357 8.05 -1.15 -12.37
CA ILE A 357 7.18 -0.62 -13.43
C ILE A 357 5.76 -0.54 -12.92
N ASN A 358 5.15 0.64 -13.01
CA ASN A 358 3.76 0.92 -12.69
C ASN A 358 3.03 1.44 -13.94
N GLY A 359 1.75 1.13 -14.04
CA GLY A 359 0.88 1.61 -15.11
C GLY A 359 -0.52 1.04 -14.95
N THR A 360 -1.47 1.57 -15.70
CA THR A 360 -2.81 0.98 -15.85
C THR A 360 -2.83 0.10 -17.11
N ASP A 361 -3.87 -0.68 -17.31
CA ASP A 361 -4.05 -1.51 -18.51
C ASP A 361 -4.17 -0.69 -19.82
N ASN A 362 -4.36 0.62 -19.70
CA ASN A 362 -4.39 1.56 -20.82
C ASN A 362 -3.00 2.16 -21.16
N ASP A 363 -2.02 1.97 -20.27
CA ASP A 363 -0.67 2.50 -20.44
C ASP A 363 0.24 1.42 -21.02
N LYS A 364 0.71 1.65 -22.23
CA LYS A 364 1.43 0.64 -23.00
C LYS A 364 2.93 0.85 -23.02
N LEU A 365 3.68 -0.24 -22.88
CA LEU A 365 5.12 -0.31 -23.12
C LEU A 365 5.41 -1.45 -24.10
N THR A 366 5.84 -1.12 -25.30
CA THR A 366 6.30 -2.09 -26.30
C THR A 366 7.81 -2.03 -26.40
N LEU A 367 8.45 -3.16 -26.15
CA LEU A 367 9.89 -3.36 -26.25
C LEU A 367 10.14 -4.35 -27.41
N THR A 368 10.81 -3.91 -28.47
CA THR A 368 11.11 -4.75 -29.62
C THR A 368 12.61 -4.99 -29.75
N GLY A 369 13.02 -6.24 -29.64
CA GLY A 369 14.39 -6.65 -29.91
C GLY A 369 14.63 -6.69 -31.43
N GLU A 370 15.70 -6.09 -31.88
CA GLU A 370 16.15 -6.22 -33.30
C GLU A 370 16.95 -7.52 -33.48
N ASN A 371 17.31 -7.85 -34.72
CA ASN A 371 18.10 -9.03 -35.10
C ASN A 371 19.41 -9.16 -34.31
N SER A 372 19.26 -9.46 -33.04
CA SER A 372 20.35 -9.47 -32.04
C SER A 372 20.73 -10.90 -31.70
N TYR A 373 22.03 -11.16 -31.64
CA TYR A 373 22.51 -12.44 -31.19
C TYR A 373 22.31 -12.59 -29.68
N ASN A 374 22.50 -11.52 -28.88
CA ASN A 374 22.64 -11.58 -27.44
C ASN A 374 21.60 -10.80 -26.62
N ALA A 375 20.92 -9.79 -27.18
CA ALA A 375 20.05 -8.91 -26.41
C ALA A 375 18.67 -9.51 -26.12
N GLY A 376 18.15 -9.31 -24.91
CA GLY A 376 16.75 -9.50 -24.54
C GLY A 376 15.93 -8.24 -24.79
N CYS A 377 14.63 -8.25 -24.52
CA CYS A 377 13.80 -7.05 -24.65
C CYS A 377 13.78 -6.22 -23.36
N LEU A 378 13.36 -6.81 -22.26
CA LEU A 378 13.57 -6.26 -20.94
C LEU A 378 14.70 -7.05 -20.28
N GLY A 379 15.92 -6.58 -20.49
CA GLY A 379 17.12 -7.28 -20.09
C GLY A 379 17.52 -7.02 -18.64
N LEU A 380 17.79 -8.06 -17.88
CA LEU A 380 18.30 -7.97 -16.52
C LEU A 380 19.74 -8.48 -16.48
N ARG A 381 20.66 -7.64 -15.98
CA ARG A 381 22.05 -8.04 -15.73
C ARG A 381 22.19 -8.73 -14.38
N GLU A 382 23.40 -9.17 -14.08
CA GLU A 382 23.73 -9.89 -12.83
C GLU A 382 23.25 -9.13 -11.58
N GLY A 383 22.45 -9.81 -10.75
CA GLY A 383 21.87 -9.26 -9.52
C GLY A 383 20.73 -8.26 -9.72
N ALA A 384 20.44 -7.86 -10.95
CA ALA A 384 19.33 -6.93 -11.22
C ALA A 384 17.97 -7.61 -11.06
N SER A 385 17.02 -6.93 -10.47
CA SER A 385 15.66 -7.43 -10.22
C SER A 385 14.59 -6.56 -10.91
N LEU A 386 13.42 -7.15 -11.13
CA LEU A 386 12.28 -6.49 -11.77
C LEU A 386 11.03 -6.70 -10.95
N ILE A 387 10.24 -5.63 -10.79
CA ILE A 387 8.90 -5.65 -10.23
C ILE A 387 7.95 -4.99 -11.22
N ILE A 388 6.90 -5.68 -11.64
CA ILE A 388 5.84 -5.13 -12.48
C ILE A 388 4.55 -5.13 -11.67
N ASN A 389 4.01 -3.94 -11.41
CA ASN A 389 2.75 -3.77 -10.68
C ASN A 389 1.55 -3.55 -11.60
N GLY A 390 1.76 -3.23 -12.88
CA GLY A 390 0.70 -3.01 -13.86
C GLY A 390 1.22 -2.46 -15.18
N GLY A 391 0.32 -2.17 -16.11
CA GLY A 391 0.59 -1.74 -17.47
C GLY A 391 0.29 -2.82 -18.51
N ASP A 392 0.17 -2.44 -19.80
CA ASP A 392 0.14 -3.34 -20.95
C ASP A 392 1.57 -3.43 -21.54
N ILE A 393 2.31 -4.47 -21.16
CA ILE A 393 3.73 -4.62 -21.50
C ILE A 393 3.90 -5.72 -22.56
N VAL A 394 4.49 -5.34 -23.67
CA VAL A 394 4.88 -6.26 -24.75
C VAL A 394 6.41 -6.28 -24.85
N ALA A 395 7.01 -7.42 -24.61
CA ALA A 395 8.44 -7.66 -24.73
C ALA A 395 8.69 -8.70 -25.85
N ASP A 396 8.86 -8.22 -27.07
CA ASP A 396 9.00 -9.08 -28.26
C ASP A 396 10.47 -9.35 -28.61
N GLY A 397 10.97 -10.46 -28.09
CA GLY A 397 12.29 -11.00 -28.38
C GLY A 397 12.34 -11.99 -29.54
N SER A 398 11.25 -12.18 -30.27
CA SER A 398 11.15 -13.21 -31.31
C SER A 398 12.22 -13.11 -32.43
N LYS A 399 12.77 -11.92 -32.65
CA LYS A 399 13.86 -11.66 -33.59
C LYS A 399 15.27 -11.84 -33.01
N THR A 400 15.40 -12.05 -31.68
CA THR A 400 16.68 -12.28 -31.04
C THR A 400 17.05 -13.77 -30.97
N GLN A 401 18.27 -14.14 -30.57
CA GLN A 401 18.63 -15.56 -30.45
C GLN A 401 18.76 -15.99 -29.00
N HIS A 402 19.54 -15.27 -28.17
CA HIS A 402 19.92 -15.68 -26.83
C HIS A 402 19.34 -14.83 -25.70
N GLY A 403 18.47 -13.86 -26.00
CA GLY A 403 17.83 -13.00 -25.03
C GLY A 403 16.42 -13.42 -24.69
N SER A 404 16.04 -13.42 -23.41
CA SER A 404 14.66 -13.60 -23.00
C SER A 404 13.78 -12.42 -23.42
N GLY A 405 12.46 -12.63 -23.50
CA GLY A 405 11.53 -11.51 -23.61
C GLY A 405 11.65 -10.60 -22.39
N ILE A 406 11.52 -11.17 -21.19
CA ILE A 406 11.75 -10.50 -19.90
C ILE A 406 12.71 -11.36 -19.08
N GLY A 407 13.89 -10.82 -18.74
CA GLY A 407 14.85 -11.47 -17.85
C GLY A 407 16.28 -11.45 -18.35
N ALA A 408 17.04 -12.52 -18.10
CA ALA A 408 18.45 -12.55 -18.47
C ALA A 408 18.69 -12.63 -19.98
N TYR A 409 19.80 -12.09 -20.40
CA TYR A 409 20.30 -12.21 -21.76
C TYR A 409 21.82 -12.51 -21.75
N TRP A 410 22.30 -13.15 -22.78
CA TRP A 410 23.67 -13.61 -22.84
C TRP A 410 24.65 -12.43 -22.95
N THR A 411 25.61 -12.36 -22.01
CA THR A 411 26.68 -11.32 -21.98
C THR A 411 28.09 -11.90 -22.09
N GLY A 412 28.22 -13.21 -22.36
CA GLY A 412 29.48 -13.92 -22.40
C GLY A 412 29.46 -15.19 -21.53
N TRP A 413 30.58 -15.85 -21.39
CA TRP A 413 30.72 -17.16 -20.75
C TRP A 413 30.59 -17.20 -19.21
N ASN A 414 30.23 -16.08 -18.56
CA ASN A 414 30.25 -15.96 -17.09
C ASN A 414 28.92 -16.27 -16.39
N ASP A 415 27.93 -16.91 -17.05
CA ASP A 415 26.64 -17.30 -16.47
C ASP A 415 25.97 -16.16 -15.69
N PRO A 416 25.62 -15.04 -16.33
CA PRO A 416 25.01 -13.90 -15.65
C PRO A 416 23.67 -14.30 -15.05
N ARG A 417 23.48 -14.01 -13.74
CA ARG A 417 22.25 -14.33 -13.02
C ARG A 417 21.50 -13.06 -12.64
N TYR A 418 20.26 -12.92 -13.09
CA TYR A 418 19.41 -11.87 -12.54
C TYR A 418 19.00 -12.19 -11.08
N GLY A 419 18.58 -11.18 -10.31
CA GLY A 419 18.15 -11.34 -8.93
C GLY A 419 16.78 -12.01 -8.79
N SER A 420 15.73 -11.34 -9.25
CA SER A 420 14.36 -11.89 -9.27
C SER A 420 13.46 -11.16 -10.25
N ILE A 421 12.38 -11.81 -10.65
CA ILE A 421 11.27 -11.21 -11.42
C ILE A 421 9.99 -11.37 -10.62
N THR A 422 9.33 -10.25 -10.27
CA THR A 422 8.04 -10.23 -9.58
C THR A 422 7.00 -9.54 -10.45
N ILE A 423 5.87 -10.20 -10.70
CA ILE A 423 4.73 -9.64 -11.46
C ILE A 423 3.50 -9.65 -10.56
N ASN A 424 3.08 -8.47 -10.13
CA ASN A 424 1.93 -8.28 -9.26
C ASN A 424 0.64 -7.95 -10.02
N GLY A 425 0.74 -7.59 -11.31
CA GLY A 425 -0.41 -7.21 -12.12
C GLY A 425 -0.06 -6.81 -13.53
N GLY A 426 -1.06 -6.32 -14.26
CA GLY A 426 -0.93 -5.87 -15.63
C GLY A 426 -1.22 -6.94 -16.69
N LYS A 427 -1.11 -6.53 -17.95
CA LYS A 427 -1.21 -7.40 -19.12
C LYS A 427 0.18 -7.54 -19.73
N ILE A 428 0.75 -8.72 -19.62
CA ILE A 428 2.13 -8.99 -20.03
C ILE A 428 2.14 -9.96 -21.20
N ASN A 429 2.83 -9.59 -22.28
CA ASN A 429 3.10 -10.47 -23.40
C ASN A 429 4.60 -10.51 -23.66
N ALA A 430 5.25 -11.63 -23.35
CA ALA A 430 6.68 -11.81 -23.46
C ALA A 430 7.04 -12.97 -24.39
N SER A 431 7.84 -12.68 -25.41
CA SER A 431 8.34 -13.68 -26.34
C SER A 431 9.86 -13.76 -26.26
N GLY A 432 10.39 -14.93 -26.01
CA GLY A 432 11.83 -15.19 -25.97
C GLY A 432 12.43 -15.26 -27.37
N GLY A 433 13.72 -14.98 -27.47
CA GLY A 433 14.53 -15.27 -28.63
C GLY A 433 14.68 -16.76 -28.90
N GLY A 434 15.22 -17.15 -30.03
CA GLY A 434 15.22 -18.54 -30.53
C GLY A 434 15.62 -19.61 -29.54
N ASN A 435 16.49 -19.29 -28.58
CA ASN A 435 17.01 -20.23 -27.57
C ASN A 435 16.63 -19.86 -26.13
N SER A 436 15.66 -19.01 -25.91
CA SER A 436 15.45 -18.34 -24.63
C SER A 436 14.03 -18.43 -24.12
N ALA A 437 13.84 -18.25 -22.82
CA ALA A 437 12.52 -18.22 -22.22
C ALA A 437 11.74 -16.95 -22.61
N GLY A 438 10.41 -17.03 -22.63
CA GLY A 438 9.56 -15.86 -22.70
C GLY A 438 9.78 -14.95 -21.49
N ILE A 439 9.64 -15.51 -20.29
CA ILE A 439 9.97 -14.87 -19.00
C ILE A 439 10.97 -15.76 -18.27
N GLY A 440 12.14 -15.22 -17.94
CA GLY A 440 13.16 -15.96 -17.20
C GLY A 440 14.55 -15.85 -17.77
N SER A 441 15.28 -16.96 -17.93
CA SER A 441 16.65 -16.87 -18.43
C SER A 441 16.75 -16.95 -19.94
N GLY A 442 17.74 -16.26 -20.46
CA GLY A 442 18.23 -16.45 -21.81
C GLY A 442 19.02 -17.76 -21.95
N SER A 443 19.52 -18.02 -23.18
CA SER A 443 20.39 -19.17 -23.43
C SER A 443 21.69 -19.02 -22.62
N GLN A 444 22.09 -20.11 -21.93
CA GLN A 444 23.29 -20.20 -21.10
C GLN A 444 23.36 -19.16 -19.97
N CYS A 445 22.22 -18.65 -19.54
CA CYS A 445 22.10 -17.66 -18.47
C CYS A 445 21.49 -18.29 -17.21
N GLY A 446 21.82 -17.70 -16.07
CA GLY A 446 21.19 -17.99 -14.79
C GLY A 446 20.10 -16.99 -14.43
N GLY A 447 19.25 -17.36 -13.48
CA GLY A 447 18.21 -16.50 -12.93
C GLY A 447 17.88 -16.81 -11.49
N GLY A 448 17.33 -15.83 -10.80
CA GLY A 448 16.70 -16.00 -9.50
C GLY A 448 15.24 -16.43 -9.63
N ASP A 449 14.48 -16.13 -8.61
CA ASP A 449 13.09 -16.55 -8.52
C ASP A 449 12.17 -15.77 -9.46
N ILE A 450 11.11 -16.42 -9.91
CA ILE A 450 10.02 -15.83 -10.69
C ILE A 450 8.74 -15.94 -9.85
N ILE A 451 8.18 -14.78 -9.48
CA ILE A 451 7.01 -14.67 -8.61
C ILE A 451 5.91 -13.94 -9.36
N ILE A 452 4.77 -14.60 -9.57
CA ILE A 452 3.59 -14.01 -10.22
C ILE A 452 2.44 -14.05 -9.22
N THR A 453 1.92 -12.89 -8.83
CA THR A 453 0.84 -12.77 -7.86
C THR A 453 -0.44 -12.18 -8.44
N GLY A 454 -0.39 -11.72 -9.71
CA GLY A 454 -1.53 -11.10 -10.39
C GLY A 454 -1.29 -10.90 -11.88
N GLY A 455 -2.32 -10.46 -12.58
CA GLY A 455 -2.25 -10.07 -13.99
C GLY A 455 -2.68 -11.15 -14.98
N ASN A 456 -2.64 -10.75 -16.27
CA ASN A 456 -2.89 -11.62 -17.41
C ASN A 456 -1.57 -11.77 -18.19
N ILE A 457 -0.93 -12.92 -18.08
CA ILE A 457 0.43 -13.16 -18.54
C ILE A 457 0.40 -14.11 -19.72
N THR A 458 0.95 -13.69 -20.85
CA THR A 458 1.27 -14.55 -21.98
C THR A 458 2.78 -14.64 -22.13
N ALA A 459 3.34 -15.83 -22.07
CA ALA A 459 4.78 -16.05 -22.16
C ALA A 459 5.07 -17.16 -23.18
N THR A 460 5.86 -16.84 -24.21
CA THR A 460 6.20 -17.78 -25.28
C THR A 460 7.70 -18.01 -25.33
N GLY A 461 8.12 -19.23 -25.18
CA GLY A 461 9.53 -19.63 -25.34
C GLY A 461 9.97 -19.61 -26.80
N GLY A 462 11.24 -19.38 -27.03
CA GLY A 462 11.83 -19.36 -28.38
C GLY A 462 11.82 -20.72 -29.07
N GLY A 463 11.88 -20.72 -30.40
CA GLY A 463 11.65 -21.93 -31.24
C GLY A 463 12.88 -22.56 -31.91
N ASN A 464 14.08 -21.98 -31.80
CA ASN A 464 15.26 -22.55 -32.45
C ASN A 464 15.83 -23.76 -31.66
N LEU A 465 16.69 -23.53 -30.66
CA LEU A 465 17.04 -24.59 -29.69
C LEU A 465 15.97 -24.75 -28.63
N GLY A 466 15.20 -23.72 -28.39
CA GLY A 466 14.00 -23.73 -27.56
C GLY A 466 14.21 -23.24 -26.12
N GLY A 467 13.25 -22.45 -25.65
CA GLY A 467 13.13 -22.02 -24.26
C GLY A 467 11.77 -22.34 -23.69
N ALA A 468 11.65 -22.35 -22.36
CA ALA A 468 10.38 -22.44 -21.68
C ALA A 468 9.52 -21.19 -21.93
N GLY A 469 8.20 -21.31 -21.83
CA GLY A 469 7.36 -20.13 -21.76
C GLY A 469 7.76 -19.26 -20.56
N ILE A 470 7.77 -19.85 -19.36
CA ILE A 470 8.28 -19.25 -18.12
C ILE A 470 9.33 -20.19 -17.53
N GLY A 471 10.55 -19.71 -17.31
CA GLY A 471 11.62 -20.51 -16.71
C GLY A 471 12.96 -20.35 -17.42
N THR A 472 13.51 -21.42 -18.02
CA THR A 472 14.87 -21.36 -18.55
C THR A 472 14.91 -21.33 -20.08
N GLY A 473 15.97 -20.71 -20.62
CA GLY A 473 16.41 -20.93 -21.98
C GLY A 473 17.24 -22.21 -22.11
N ASP A 474 17.78 -22.43 -23.32
CA ASP A 474 18.70 -23.53 -23.64
C ASP A 474 19.97 -23.43 -22.76
N TYR A 475 20.33 -24.52 -22.08
CA TYR A 475 21.42 -24.56 -21.08
C TYR A 475 21.29 -23.51 -19.97
N GLY A 476 20.09 -22.94 -19.71
CA GLY A 476 19.86 -21.94 -18.68
C GLY A 476 19.52 -22.54 -17.33
N ASN A 477 19.52 -21.67 -16.31
CA ASN A 477 19.08 -21.95 -14.94
C ASN A 477 18.05 -20.91 -14.50
N CYS A 478 17.14 -21.28 -13.58
CA CYS A 478 16.31 -20.32 -12.83
C CYS A 478 16.12 -20.78 -11.38
N GLY A 479 15.71 -19.89 -10.49
CA GLY A 479 15.28 -20.18 -9.14
C GLY A 479 13.89 -20.81 -9.08
N ASP A 480 13.21 -20.64 -7.97
CA ASP A 480 11.84 -21.10 -7.79
C ASP A 480 10.86 -20.28 -8.64
N ILE A 481 9.82 -20.95 -9.14
CA ILE A 481 8.73 -20.28 -9.88
C ILE A 481 7.46 -20.44 -9.04
N THR A 482 6.93 -19.30 -8.55
CA THR A 482 5.69 -19.28 -7.78
C THR A 482 4.62 -18.46 -8.48
N ILE A 483 3.48 -19.09 -8.77
CA ILE A 483 2.31 -18.43 -9.36
C ILE A 483 1.16 -18.51 -8.37
N SER A 484 0.60 -17.35 -7.98
CA SER A 484 -0.44 -17.21 -6.97
C SER A 484 -1.43 -16.11 -7.33
N GLY A 485 -2.45 -15.92 -6.49
CA GLY A 485 -3.48 -14.89 -6.70
C GLY A 485 -4.69 -15.41 -7.49
N THR A 486 -5.88 -15.26 -6.92
CA THR A 486 -7.13 -15.86 -7.43
C THR A 486 -7.56 -15.36 -8.81
N ASN A 487 -7.07 -14.18 -9.22
CA ASN A 487 -7.37 -13.57 -10.53
C ASN A 487 -6.17 -13.64 -11.50
N THR A 488 -5.14 -14.39 -11.15
CA THR A 488 -3.97 -14.57 -12.02
C THR A 488 -4.28 -15.54 -13.14
N VAL A 489 -4.03 -15.10 -14.37
CA VAL A 489 -4.18 -15.90 -15.58
C VAL A 489 -2.85 -15.97 -16.30
N VAL A 490 -2.36 -17.18 -16.55
CA VAL A 490 -1.09 -17.41 -17.25
C VAL A 490 -1.33 -18.29 -18.46
N THR A 491 -0.86 -17.85 -19.61
CA THR A 491 -0.75 -18.63 -20.84
C THR A 491 0.73 -18.79 -21.17
N ALA A 492 1.28 -19.92 -20.84
CA ALA A 492 2.68 -20.27 -21.11
C ALA A 492 2.72 -21.24 -22.30
N THR A 493 3.49 -20.90 -23.33
CA THR A 493 3.61 -21.70 -24.56
C THR A 493 5.07 -21.90 -24.94
N VAL A 494 5.32 -22.98 -25.65
CA VAL A 494 6.61 -23.30 -26.25
C VAL A 494 6.45 -23.53 -27.74
N VAL A 495 7.45 -23.14 -28.49
CA VAL A 495 7.48 -23.35 -29.95
C VAL A 495 8.18 -24.68 -30.27
N LYS A 496 9.16 -25.07 -29.46
CA LYS A 496 9.93 -26.31 -29.62
C LYS A 496 9.44 -27.39 -28.70
N GLU A 497 9.20 -28.59 -29.23
CA GLU A 497 8.92 -29.79 -28.44
C GLU A 497 10.10 -30.15 -27.54
N GLY A 498 9.78 -30.71 -26.34
CA GLY A 498 10.75 -31.08 -25.33
C GLY A 498 11.14 -29.95 -24.38
N CYS A 499 10.50 -28.79 -24.48
CA CYS A 499 10.59 -27.72 -23.49
C CYS A 499 9.35 -27.73 -22.59
N ASP A 500 9.52 -27.37 -21.33
CA ASP A 500 8.38 -27.15 -20.43
C ASP A 500 7.70 -25.81 -20.75
N LYS A 501 6.39 -25.74 -20.65
CA LYS A 501 5.67 -24.46 -20.69
C LYS A 501 6.06 -23.60 -19.50
N ILE A 502 6.18 -24.24 -18.31
CA ILE A 502 6.70 -23.61 -17.09
C ILE A 502 7.75 -24.53 -16.48
N GLY A 503 9.02 -24.14 -16.53
CA GLY A 503 10.13 -24.96 -16.05
C GLY A 503 11.37 -24.87 -16.94
N LEU A 504 11.81 -26.01 -17.46
CA LEU A 504 13.04 -26.11 -18.25
C LEU A 504 12.83 -25.85 -19.74
N GLY A 505 13.69 -25.06 -20.34
CA GLY A 505 13.90 -25.03 -21.78
C GLY A 505 14.68 -26.24 -22.29
N TYR A 506 14.96 -26.29 -23.57
CA TYR A 506 15.75 -27.36 -24.19
C TYR A 506 17.15 -27.41 -23.57
N ASN A 507 17.62 -28.58 -23.14
CA ASN A 507 18.87 -28.72 -22.36
C ASN A 507 18.96 -27.83 -21.10
N GLY A 508 17.87 -27.29 -20.57
CA GLY A 508 17.87 -26.49 -19.35
C GLY A 508 18.54 -27.26 -18.20
N ARG A 509 19.48 -26.62 -17.50
CA ARG A 509 20.31 -27.29 -16.49
C ARG A 509 19.64 -27.43 -15.16
N TYR A 510 18.93 -26.38 -14.72
CA TYR A 510 18.29 -26.33 -13.42
C TYR A 510 17.09 -25.39 -13.44
N CYS A 511 16.02 -25.83 -12.81
CA CYS A 511 14.88 -25.02 -12.46
C CYS A 511 14.52 -25.40 -11.01
N GLY A 512 14.37 -24.40 -10.16
CA GLY A 512 13.90 -24.60 -8.80
C GLY A 512 12.49 -25.22 -8.77
N THR A 513 11.85 -25.16 -7.65
CA THR A 513 10.49 -25.68 -7.47
C THR A 513 9.48 -24.81 -8.22
N VAL A 514 8.67 -25.43 -9.07
CA VAL A 514 7.50 -24.78 -9.68
C VAL A 514 6.29 -24.99 -8.79
N THR A 515 5.68 -23.93 -8.30
CA THR A 515 4.49 -23.96 -7.44
C THR A 515 3.38 -23.10 -8.04
N ILE A 516 2.23 -23.71 -8.32
CA ILE A 516 1.01 -22.99 -8.74
C ILE A 516 -0.01 -23.10 -7.60
N LYS A 517 -0.39 -21.98 -7.03
CA LYS A 517 -1.33 -21.91 -5.92
C LYS A 517 -2.78 -22.09 -6.38
N ALA A 518 -3.62 -22.60 -5.47
CA ALA A 518 -5.05 -22.71 -5.69
C ALA A 518 -5.66 -21.35 -6.10
N GLY A 519 -6.59 -21.37 -7.05
CA GLY A 519 -7.27 -20.19 -7.58
C GLY A 519 -6.67 -19.63 -8.87
N VAL A 520 -5.42 -19.96 -9.20
CA VAL A 520 -4.74 -19.54 -10.45
C VAL A 520 -5.29 -20.29 -11.66
N THR A 521 -5.33 -19.62 -12.81
CA THR A 521 -5.61 -20.26 -14.12
C THR A 521 -4.33 -20.32 -14.95
N VAL A 522 -3.91 -21.54 -15.35
CA VAL A 522 -2.77 -21.74 -16.26
C VAL A 522 -3.24 -22.52 -17.49
N ASN A 523 -2.96 -22.00 -18.68
CA ASN A 523 -3.33 -22.61 -19.97
C ASN A 523 -4.80 -23.10 -19.99
N ASN A 524 -5.71 -22.21 -19.58
CA ASN A 524 -7.16 -22.44 -19.44
C ASN A 524 -7.55 -23.47 -18.36
N THR A 525 -6.62 -23.98 -17.57
CA THR A 525 -6.89 -24.89 -16.45
C THR A 525 -6.87 -24.11 -15.14
N LYS A 526 -7.99 -24.09 -14.41
CA LYS A 526 -8.07 -23.47 -13.08
C LYS A 526 -7.64 -24.50 -12.02
N TYR A 527 -6.62 -24.16 -11.25
CA TYR A 527 -6.13 -24.99 -10.16
C TYR A 527 -7.00 -24.80 -8.91
N THR A 528 -7.58 -25.88 -8.41
CA THR A 528 -8.43 -25.86 -7.20
C THR A 528 -7.66 -26.21 -5.94
N SER A 529 -6.43 -26.71 -6.09
CA SER A 529 -5.46 -26.99 -5.02
C SER A 529 -4.06 -26.61 -5.51
N ASP A 530 -3.13 -26.49 -4.59
CA ASP A 530 -1.73 -26.21 -4.91
C ASP A 530 -1.16 -27.36 -5.78
N HIS A 531 -0.46 -26.97 -6.84
CA HIS A 531 0.29 -27.88 -7.70
C HIS A 531 1.78 -27.61 -7.53
N VAL A 532 2.54 -28.66 -7.36
CA VAL A 532 4.00 -28.62 -7.31
C VAL A 532 4.55 -29.49 -8.40
N GLY A 533 5.30 -28.91 -9.31
CA GLY A 533 5.89 -29.60 -10.46
C GLY A 533 5.89 -28.71 -11.71
N ARG A 534 6.74 -29.05 -12.65
CA ARG A 534 6.85 -28.35 -13.95
C ARG A 534 5.60 -28.60 -14.80
N ILE A 535 5.29 -27.68 -15.71
CA ILE A 535 4.19 -27.80 -16.65
C ILE A 535 4.79 -28.04 -18.05
N GLU A 536 4.62 -29.25 -18.54
CA GLU A 536 5.08 -29.70 -19.86
C GLU A 536 4.18 -29.21 -21.02
#